data_55a64ad7cdfb5aaa68922437577749ef
#
_entry.id   55a64ad7cdfb5aaa68922437577749ef
#
_cell.length_a   1.000
_cell.length_b   1.000
_cell.length_c   1.000
_cell.angle_alpha   90.00
_cell.angle_beta   90.00
_cell.angle_gamma   90.00
#
_symmetry.space_group_name_H-M   'P 1'
#
loop_
_entity.id
_entity.type
_entity.pdbx_description
1 polymer ?
#
loop_
_entity_poly.entity_id
_entity_poly.type
_entity_poly.pdbx_seq_one_letter_code
_entity_poly.pdbx_strand_id
1 'polypeptide(L)'
;MSGGDLVVIFRSPSEIEATVVRGLLETHGIPSAMLSDNSRTAFPLALNDQAWERRIAVNAEHAAAAVRIIASHRDEMEGGRVVPFGSELEPLERRIGYRFRDRGLLEHALTHRSRVHEDASGGVFDNESMEFLGDSVLGFVIADMLFREFPQHNEGQKSKLKASLVSSAALARLAERIGLGEFLILGRGEEKTGGRRKHAIIADCYEALIAAIYLDGGIEPARAFIEKQFDALVEEARRTGAGASFTADWKSALQEWLQSRGRGLPAYRLAGELGPDHRKSFVVEVVVEGESIASAEGRSKKEAAQAAAKAAIEKLSA
;
A
#
# COMPACT_ATOMS: atom_id res chain seq x y z
N MET A 1 22.61 5.94 -41.04
CA MET A 1 22.64 6.93 -39.94
C MET A 1 24.07 6.99 -39.47
N SER A 2 24.80 8.07 -39.75
CA SER A 2 26.21 8.21 -39.39
C SER A 2 26.31 8.39 -37.88
N GLY A 3 27.18 7.60 -37.24
CA GLY A 3 27.41 7.63 -35.81
C GLY A 3 28.09 8.93 -35.38
N GLY A 4 27.31 9.91 -35.00
CA GLY A 4 27.80 11.07 -34.27
C GLY A 4 28.07 10.69 -32.82
N ASP A 5 29.15 11.24 -32.25
CA ASP A 5 29.47 11.07 -30.82
C ASP A 5 28.28 11.58 -29.96
N LEU A 6 27.66 10.68 -29.18
CA LEU A 6 26.60 11.05 -28.28
C LEU A 6 27.18 11.63 -26.98
N VAL A 7 26.72 12.82 -26.62
CA VAL A 7 27.11 13.51 -25.39
C VAL A 7 25.97 13.53 -24.43
N VAL A 8 26.17 13.03 -23.19
CA VAL A 8 25.19 13.11 -22.11
C VAL A 8 25.10 14.55 -21.61
N ILE A 9 23.92 15.14 -21.75
CA ILE A 9 23.66 16.55 -21.43
C ILE A 9 22.78 16.75 -20.21
N PHE A 10 22.11 15.68 -19.76
CA PHE A 10 21.24 15.70 -18.62
C PHE A 10 21.26 14.35 -17.90
N ARG A 11 21.15 14.38 -16.58
CA ARG A 11 21.07 13.20 -15.72
C ARG A 11 20.03 13.43 -14.64
N SER A 12 19.15 12.47 -14.42
CA SER A 12 18.16 12.52 -13.36
C SER A 12 17.83 11.11 -12.86
N PRO A 13 17.60 10.92 -11.58
CA PRO A 13 16.99 9.70 -11.05
C PRO A 13 15.51 9.62 -11.44
N SER A 14 14.86 10.74 -11.77
CA SER A 14 13.45 10.81 -12.16
C SER A 14 13.26 10.55 -13.65
N GLU A 15 12.52 9.51 -13.99
CA GLU A 15 12.14 9.20 -15.38
C GLU A 15 11.21 10.27 -15.95
N ILE A 16 10.36 10.86 -15.12
CA ILE A 16 9.45 11.95 -15.50
C ILE A 16 10.25 13.17 -15.91
N GLU A 17 11.24 13.57 -15.10
CA GLU A 17 12.09 14.71 -15.41
C GLU A 17 12.89 14.48 -16.70
N ALA A 18 13.46 13.29 -16.88
CA ALA A 18 14.15 12.91 -18.11
C ALA A 18 13.21 12.93 -19.33
N THR A 19 11.95 12.49 -19.17
CA THR A 19 10.94 12.51 -20.25
C THR A 19 10.54 13.94 -20.61
N VAL A 20 10.35 14.81 -19.62
CA VAL A 20 10.06 16.25 -19.84
C VAL A 20 11.21 16.93 -20.59
N VAL A 21 12.45 16.70 -20.15
CA VAL A 21 13.63 17.24 -20.82
C VAL A 21 13.74 16.74 -22.26
N ARG A 22 13.47 15.47 -22.51
CA ARG A 22 13.44 14.91 -23.87
C ARG A 22 12.39 15.59 -24.74
N GLY A 23 11.15 15.70 -24.24
CA GLY A 23 10.06 16.38 -24.94
C GLY A 23 10.37 17.85 -25.24
N LEU A 24 11.01 18.55 -24.28
CA LEU A 24 11.48 19.94 -24.47
C LEU A 24 12.50 20.03 -25.62
N LEU A 25 13.46 19.13 -25.69
CA LEU A 25 14.46 19.09 -26.76
C LEU A 25 13.82 18.76 -28.11
N GLU A 26 12.88 17.81 -28.15
CA GLU A 26 12.14 17.46 -29.36
C GLU A 26 11.32 18.64 -29.92
N THR A 27 10.65 19.42 -29.05
CA THR A 27 9.92 20.63 -29.47
C THR A 27 10.82 21.71 -30.07
N HIS A 28 12.10 21.70 -29.71
CA HIS A 28 13.14 22.59 -30.28
C HIS A 28 13.92 21.96 -31.45
N GLY A 29 13.45 20.80 -31.94
CA GLY A 29 14.06 20.14 -33.08
C GLY A 29 15.40 19.46 -32.79
N ILE A 30 15.73 19.21 -31.54
CA ILE A 30 16.96 18.51 -31.13
C ILE A 30 16.66 17.03 -30.87
N PRO A 31 17.10 16.11 -31.74
CA PRO A 31 16.95 14.67 -31.52
C PRO A 31 17.74 14.24 -30.28
N SER A 32 17.07 13.58 -29.34
CA SER A 32 17.67 13.12 -28.10
C SER A 32 17.39 11.63 -27.84
N ALA A 33 18.31 10.96 -27.18
CA ALA A 33 18.19 9.57 -26.79
C ALA A 33 18.20 9.44 -25.28
N MET A 34 17.26 8.66 -24.73
CA MET A 34 17.31 8.27 -23.34
C MET A 34 18.16 7.01 -23.20
N LEU A 35 19.27 7.12 -22.48
CA LEU A 35 20.17 6.02 -22.20
C LEU A 35 19.77 5.42 -20.85
N SER A 36 19.25 4.19 -20.88
CA SER A 36 19.08 3.35 -19.69
C SER A 36 20.15 2.27 -19.71
N ASP A 37 20.83 2.06 -18.60
CA ASP A 37 21.72 0.91 -18.48
C ASP A 37 20.87 -0.38 -18.48
N ASN A 38 20.77 -1.03 -19.64
CA ASN A 38 20.12 -2.32 -19.82
C ASN A 38 20.96 -3.50 -19.29
N SER A 39 21.80 -3.32 -18.28
CA SER A 39 22.47 -4.44 -17.59
C SER A 39 21.53 -5.18 -16.64
N ARG A 40 20.28 -5.39 -17.05
CA ARG A 40 19.26 -6.17 -16.34
C ARG A 40 19.39 -7.69 -16.53
N THR A 41 20.58 -8.21 -16.77
CA THR A 41 20.81 -9.66 -16.78
C THR A 41 21.86 -10.00 -15.74
N ALA A 42 21.43 -10.14 -14.52
CA ALA A 42 21.97 -10.92 -13.43
C ALA A 42 21.83 -10.19 -12.09
N PHE A 43 20.98 -10.69 -11.22
CA PHE A 43 20.89 -10.46 -9.78
C PHE A 43 21.11 -9.03 -9.23
N PRO A 44 20.12 -8.45 -8.52
CA PRO A 44 20.18 -7.08 -7.98
C PRO A 44 20.91 -7.01 -6.62
N LEU A 45 22.09 -7.62 -6.50
CA LEU A 45 22.91 -7.57 -5.27
C LEU A 45 24.18 -6.71 -5.40
N ALA A 46 24.38 -6.03 -6.53
CA ALA A 46 25.42 -5.03 -6.65
C ALA A 46 24.86 -3.66 -6.26
N LEU A 47 25.08 -3.27 -5.02
CA LEU A 47 24.93 -1.93 -4.47
C LEU A 47 25.88 -0.96 -5.21
N ASN A 48 25.51 -0.54 -6.41
CA ASN A 48 26.20 0.53 -7.11
C ASN A 48 25.19 1.68 -7.29
N ASP A 49 25.41 2.76 -6.57
CA ASP A 49 24.57 3.97 -6.44
C ASP A 49 24.23 4.68 -7.78
N GLN A 50 24.73 4.18 -8.92
CA GLN A 50 24.55 4.79 -10.24
C GLN A 50 23.60 4.02 -11.18
N ALA A 51 23.01 2.90 -10.75
CA ALA A 51 22.25 2.02 -11.64
C ALA A 51 20.86 2.52 -12.03
N TRP A 52 20.39 3.64 -11.45
CA TRP A 52 19.01 4.15 -11.62
C TRP A 52 18.97 5.51 -12.35
N GLU A 53 20.11 6.07 -12.72
CA GLU A 53 20.18 7.39 -13.33
C GLU A 53 19.76 7.33 -14.81
N ARG A 54 18.71 8.08 -15.16
CA ARG A 54 18.31 8.31 -16.55
C ARG A 54 19.20 9.37 -17.16
N ARG A 55 19.81 9.05 -18.31
CA ARG A 55 20.72 9.95 -19.02
C ARG A 55 20.11 10.34 -20.35
N ILE A 56 20.01 11.64 -20.62
CA ILE A 56 19.64 12.16 -21.93
C ILE A 56 20.89 12.53 -22.68
N ALA A 57 21.05 11.94 -23.87
CA ALA A 57 22.15 12.19 -24.74
C ALA A 57 21.69 12.79 -26.09
N VAL A 58 22.46 13.67 -26.62
CA VAL A 58 22.30 14.28 -27.96
C VAL A 58 23.59 14.18 -28.77
N ASN A 59 23.52 14.39 -30.08
CA ASN A 59 24.72 14.50 -30.88
C ASN A 59 25.58 15.69 -30.40
N ALA A 60 26.91 15.54 -30.44
CA ALA A 60 27.85 16.54 -29.96
C ALA A 60 27.61 17.94 -30.52
N GLU A 61 27.21 18.06 -31.79
CA GLU A 61 26.86 19.32 -32.46
C GLU A 61 25.68 20.06 -31.81
N HIS A 62 24.76 19.33 -31.16
CA HIS A 62 23.58 19.90 -30.49
C HIS A 62 23.78 20.10 -28.99
N ALA A 63 24.85 19.59 -28.40
CA ALA A 63 25.05 19.57 -26.95
C ALA A 63 24.99 20.98 -26.32
N ALA A 64 25.67 21.96 -26.89
CA ALA A 64 25.65 23.32 -26.36
C ALA A 64 24.31 24.03 -26.51
N ALA A 65 23.53 23.73 -27.54
CA ALA A 65 22.18 24.26 -27.73
C ALA A 65 21.20 23.60 -26.75
N ALA A 66 21.28 22.29 -26.58
CA ALA A 66 20.46 21.51 -25.66
C ALA A 66 20.64 21.97 -24.20
N VAL A 67 21.89 22.17 -23.75
CA VAL A 67 22.18 22.67 -22.40
C VAL A 67 21.57 24.07 -22.18
N ARG A 68 21.67 24.98 -23.18
CA ARG A 68 21.04 26.29 -23.07
C ARG A 68 19.53 26.25 -22.99
N ILE A 69 18.88 25.39 -23.78
CA ILE A 69 17.44 25.23 -23.77
C ILE A 69 16.97 24.69 -22.39
N ILE A 70 17.65 23.70 -21.84
CA ILE A 70 17.35 23.18 -20.50
C ILE A 70 17.54 24.26 -19.44
N ALA A 71 18.63 25.05 -19.51
CA ALA A 71 18.90 26.11 -18.56
C ALA A 71 17.86 27.23 -18.64
N SER A 72 17.52 27.73 -19.85
CA SER A 72 16.52 28.78 -20.02
C SER A 72 15.12 28.32 -19.57
N HIS A 73 14.78 27.07 -19.80
CA HIS A 73 13.51 26.54 -19.33
C HIS A 73 13.50 26.41 -17.79
N ARG A 74 14.60 26.06 -17.16
CA ARG A 74 14.74 26.14 -15.70
C ARG A 74 14.56 27.56 -15.17
N ASP A 75 15.22 28.54 -15.79
CA ASP A 75 15.13 29.94 -15.41
C ASP A 75 13.70 30.52 -15.60
N GLU A 76 13.00 30.14 -16.65
CA GLU A 76 11.59 30.49 -16.89
C GLU A 76 10.65 29.84 -15.84
N MET A 77 10.97 28.62 -15.43
CA MET A 77 10.23 27.92 -14.37
C MET A 77 10.53 28.51 -12.99
N GLU A 78 11.74 29.00 -12.71
CA GLU A 78 12.09 29.68 -11.46
C GLU A 78 11.54 31.11 -11.35
N GLY A 79 11.27 31.82 -12.46
CA GLY A 79 10.72 33.18 -12.51
C GLY A 79 9.21 33.28 -12.36
N GLY A 80 8.44 32.28 -12.69
CA GLY A 80 7.04 32.11 -12.32
C GLY A 80 7.02 31.22 -11.08
N ARG A 81 6.36 31.62 -9.99
CA ARG A 81 6.21 30.87 -8.74
C ARG A 81 5.97 29.38 -9.00
N VAL A 82 7.00 28.70 -9.50
CA VAL A 82 7.05 27.27 -9.67
C VAL A 82 7.39 26.74 -8.29
N VAL A 83 6.39 26.20 -7.67
CA VAL A 83 6.59 25.30 -6.55
C VAL A 83 7.52 24.21 -7.11
N PRO A 84 8.73 24.00 -6.57
CA PRO A 84 9.66 23.00 -7.11
C PRO A 84 8.89 21.69 -7.25
N PHE A 85 8.96 21.07 -8.41
CA PHE A 85 8.33 19.78 -8.68
C PHE A 85 8.77 18.83 -7.55
N GLY A 86 7.82 18.34 -6.77
CA GLY A 86 8.11 17.55 -5.57
C GLY A 86 8.03 18.29 -4.23
N SER A 87 7.94 19.64 -4.16
CA SER A 87 7.70 20.34 -2.88
C SER A 87 6.31 20.03 -2.33
N GLU A 88 5.37 19.66 -3.18
CA GLU A 88 4.03 19.22 -2.79
C GLU A 88 4.04 17.90 -2.00
N LEU A 89 5.08 17.08 -2.15
CA LEU A 89 5.23 15.81 -1.44
C LEU A 89 6.00 15.92 -0.11
N GLU A 90 6.67 17.03 0.16
CA GLU A 90 7.35 17.24 1.44
C GLU A 90 6.44 17.11 2.68
N PRO A 91 5.17 17.55 2.65
CA PRO A 91 4.27 17.31 3.76
C PRO A 91 4.05 15.81 4.02
N LEU A 92 3.97 14.98 2.97
CA LEU A 92 3.86 13.53 3.11
C LEU A 92 5.14 12.94 3.68
N GLU A 93 6.32 13.30 3.13
CA GLU A 93 7.62 12.85 3.64
C GLU A 93 7.77 13.15 5.15
N ARG A 94 7.34 14.34 5.60
CA ARG A 94 7.33 14.67 7.04
C ARG A 94 6.36 13.80 7.86
N ARG A 95 5.17 13.51 7.34
CA ARG A 95 4.16 12.68 8.02
C ARG A 95 4.64 11.23 8.18
N ILE A 96 5.26 10.67 7.14
CA ILE A 96 5.80 9.30 7.18
C ILE A 96 7.13 9.21 7.93
N GLY A 97 7.86 10.34 8.06
CA GLY A 97 9.17 10.40 8.71
C GLY A 97 10.29 9.82 7.86
N TYR A 98 10.10 9.80 6.53
CA TYR A 98 11.10 9.33 5.56
C TYR A 98 11.24 10.34 4.42
N ARG A 99 12.49 10.68 4.08
CA ARG A 99 12.82 11.58 2.96
C ARG A 99 13.40 10.76 1.83
N PHE A 100 12.75 10.81 0.68
CA PHE A 100 13.19 10.08 -0.51
C PHE A 100 14.43 10.72 -1.14
N ARG A 101 15.38 9.88 -1.56
CA ARG A 101 16.49 10.23 -2.43
C ARG A 101 16.00 10.35 -3.87
N ASP A 102 15.17 9.38 -4.30
CA ASP A 102 14.45 9.39 -5.56
C ASP A 102 12.95 9.63 -5.33
N ARG A 103 12.53 10.89 -5.50
CA ARG A 103 11.11 11.27 -5.40
C ARG A 103 10.24 10.66 -6.49
N GLY A 104 10.81 10.23 -7.60
CA GLY A 104 10.09 9.52 -8.66
C GLY A 104 9.47 8.21 -8.16
N LEU A 105 10.13 7.52 -7.21
CA LEU A 105 9.56 6.34 -6.55
C LEU A 105 8.31 6.68 -5.74
N LEU A 106 8.31 7.81 -5.02
CA LEU A 106 7.14 8.25 -4.27
C LEU A 106 5.99 8.64 -5.21
N GLU A 107 6.26 9.39 -6.29
CA GLU A 107 5.25 9.76 -7.28
C GLU A 107 4.65 8.52 -7.96
N HIS A 108 5.49 7.54 -8.32
CA HIS A 108 5.06 6.27 -8.90
C HIS A 108 4.14 5.52 -7.92
N ALA A 109 4.49 5.42 -6.64
CA ALA A 109 3.65 4.79 -5.62
C ALA A 109 2.29 5.49 -5.44
N LEU A 110 2.22 6.80 -5.64
CA LEU A 110 1.00 7.59 -5.52
C LEU A 110 0.14 7.59 -6.79
N THR A 111 0.65 7.08 -7.91
CA THR A 111 -0.02 7.14 -9.22
C THR A 111 -0.93 5.93 -9.43
N HIS A 112 -2.23 6.18 -9.40
CA HIS A 112 -3.23 5.16 -9.67
C HIS A 112 -3.40 4.92 -11.17
N ARG A 113 -3.71 3.69 -11.58
CA ARG A 113 -3.93 3.27 -12.99
C ARG A 113 -4.89 4.16 -13.78
N SER A 114 -5.87 4.79 -13.13
CA SER A 114 -6.80 5.70 -13.82
C SER A 114 -6.07 6.90 -14.42
N ARG A 115 -4.95 7.32 -13.86
CA ARG A 115 -4.12 8.40 -14.40
C ARG A 115 -3.38 7.95 -15.66
N VAL A 116 -2.88 6.72 -15.68
CA VAL A 116 -2.19 6.13 -16.84
C VAL A 116 -3.11 6.04 -18.05
N HIS A 117 -4.38 5.65 -17.84
CA HIS A 117 -5.36 5.57 -18.93
C HIS A 117 -5.70 6.92 -19.57
N GLU A 118 -5.44 8.03 -18.90
CA GLU A 118 -5.65 9.38 -19.43
C GLU A 118 -4.37 9.98 -20.04
N ASP A 119 -3.22 9.31 -19.85
CA ASP A 119 -1.94 9.79 -20.37
C ASP A 119 -1.67 9.22 -21.77
N ALA A 120 -1.84 10.06 -22.79
CA ALA A 120 -1.56 9.70 -24.18
C ALA A 120 -0.06 9.55 -24.48
N SER A 121 0.86 9.99 -23.60
CA SER A 121 2.31 9.95 -23.83
C SER A 121 2.90 8.56 -23.59
N GLY A 122 2.22 7.69 -22.82
CA GLY A 122 2.71 6.37 -22.43
C GLY A 122 3.90 6.39 -21.46
N GLY A 123 4.19 7.55 -20.86
CA GLY A 123 5.34 7.76 -19.95
C GLY A 123 4.99 7.64 -18.47
N VAL A 124 3.73 7.47 -18.12
CA VAL A 124 3.28 7.33 -16.73
C VAL A 124 3.08 5.86 -16.40
N PHE A 125 3.64 5.42 -15.28
CA PHE A 125 3.44 4.07 -14.74
C PHE A 125 2.49 4.12 -13.56
N ASP A 126 1.62 3.12 -13.44
CA ASP A 126 0.77 2.95 -12.27
C ASP A 126 1.49 2.22 -11.13
N ASN A 127 0.86 2.25 -9.95
CA ASN A 127 1.42 1.68 -8.74
C ASN A 127 1.16 0.17 -8.54
N GLU A 128 0.50 -0.52 -9.45
CA GLU A 128 0.12 -1.94 -9.26
C GLU A 128 1.33 -2.86 -9.00
N SER A 129 2.44 -2.66 -9.74
CA SER A 129 3.68 -3.43 -9.50
C SER A 129 4.33 -3.11 -8.17
N MET A 130 4.20 -1.88 -7.69
CA MET A 130 4.72 -1.48 -6.39
C MET A 130 3.82 -1.98 -5.25
N GLU A 131 2.51 -1.98 -5.42
CA GLU A 131 1.55 -2.62 -4.51
C GLU A 131 1.93 -4.08 -4.27
N PHE A 132 2.12 -4.86 -5.35
CA PHE A 132 2.54 -6.26 -5.26
C PHE A 132 3.83 -6.46 -4.46
N LEU A 133 4.84 -5.62 -4.69
CA LEU A 133 6.10 -5.66 -3.94
C LEU A 133 5.89 -5.24 -2.48
N GLY A 134 5.10 -4.18 -2.27
CA GLY A 134 4.81 -3.62 -0.95
C GLY A 134 4.06 -4.58 -0.05
N ASP A 135 3.05 -5.31 -0.57
CA ASP A 135 2.37 -6.39 0.16
C ASP A 135 3.38 -7.45 0.64
N SER A 136 4.32 -7.85 -0.23
CA SER A 136 5.34 -8.84 0.12
C SER A 136 6.28 -8.35 1.25
N VAL A 137 6.74 -7.09 1.17
CA VAL A 137 7.59 -6.47 2.21
C VAL A 137 6.83 -6.31 3.51
N LEU A 138 5.60 -5.79 3.45
CA LEU A 138 4.70 -5.67 4.60
C LEU A 138 4.45 -7.03 5.24
N GLY A 139 4.09 -8.01 4.42
CA GLY A 139 3.81 -9.37 4.86
C GLY A 139 4.98 -10.02 5.60
N PHE A 140 6.22 -9.80 5.11
CA PHE A 140 7.45 -10.26 5.77
C PHE A 140 7.67 -9.56 7.10
N VAL A 141 7.63 -8.24 7.15
CA VAL A 141 7.90 -7.47 8.38
C VAL A 141 6.86 -7.77 9.46
N ILE A 142 5.57 -7.82 9.10
CA ILE A 142 4.51 -8.16 10.06
C ILE A 142 4.67 -9.59 10.58
N ALA A 143 5.05 -10.56 9.73
CA ALA A 143 5.29 -11.94 10.17
C ALA A 143 6.45 -12.01 11.18
N ASP A 144 7.54 -11.28 10.93
CA ASP A 144 8.69 -11.18 11.83
C ASP A 144 8.31 -10.52 13.16
N MET A 145 7.54 -9.42 13.14
CA MET A 145 7.01 -8.78 14.35
C MET A 145 6.15 -9.76 15.17
N LEU A 146 5.21 -10.45 14.53
CA LEU A 146 4.33 -11.39 15.22
C LEU A 146 5.08 -12.59 15.78
N PHE A 147 6.13 -13.05 15.10
CA PHE A 147 6.97 -14.12 15.59
C PHE A 147 7.68 -13.73 16.90
N ARG A 148 8.18 -12.50 17.00
CA ARG A 148 8.89 -12.00 18.17
C ARG A 148 7.93 -11.61 19.30
N GLU A 149 6.84 -10.92 18.98
CA GLU A 149 5.93 -10.34 19.97
C GLU A 149 4.94 -11.34 20.57
N PHE A 150 4.64 -12.42 19.84
CA PHE A 150 3.68 -13.45 20.24
C PHE A 150 4.30 -14.86 20.25
N PRO A 151 5.34 -15.12 21.05
CA PRO A 151 6.04 -16.40 21.04
C PRO A 151 5.12 -17.57 21.45
N GLN A 152 4.07 -17.31 22.23
CA GLN A 152 3.14 -18.33 22.72
C GLN A 152 2.03 -18.67 21.70
N HIS A 153 1.89 -17.90 20.61
CA HIS A 153 0.88 -18.15 19.59
C HIS A 153 1.37 -19.22 18.61
N ASN A 154 0.47 -20.16 18.28
CA ASN A 154 0.74 -21.12 17.20
C ASN A 154 0.66 -20.44 15.81
N GLU A 155 1.01 -21.20 14.77
CA GLU A 155 1.03 -20.71 13.38
C GLU A 155 -0.36 -20.17 12.95
N GLY A 156 -1.44 -20.92 13.21
CA GLY A 156 -2.79 -20.52 12.83
C GLY A 156 -3.25 -19.22 13.51
N GLN A 157 -2.89 -19.00 14.76
CA GLN A 157 -3.15 -17.75 15.48
C GLN A 157 -2.38 -16.57 14.89
N LYS A 158 -1.08 -16.78 14.60
CA LYS A 158 -0.24 -15.75 13.95
C LYS A 158 -0.75 -15.41 12.55
N SER A 159 -1.15 -16.41 11.75
CA SER A 159 -1.70 -16.20 10.41
C SER A 159 -3.01 -15.42 10.43
N LYS A 160 -3.94 -15.73 11.38
CA LYS A 160 -5.18 -14.97 11.55
C LYS A 160 -4.90 -13.52 11.97
N LEU A 161 -3.98 -13.31 12.91
CA LEU A 161 -3.60 -11.97 13.36
C LEU A 161 -2.94 -11.18 12.23
N LYS A 162 -2.00 -11.79 11.49
CA LYS A 162 -1.41 -11.18 10.30
C LYS A 162 -2.48 -10.75 9.32
N ALA A 163 -3.39 -11.65 8.91
CA ALA A 163 -4.46 -11.33 7.95
C ALA A 163 -5.35 -10.16 8.42
N SER A 164 -5.58 -10.05 9.72
CA SER A 164 -6.31 -8.93 10.31
C SER A 164 -5.55 -7.61 10.19
N LEU A 165 -4.25 -7.61 10.53
CA LEU A 165 -3.40 -6.43 10.51
C LEU A 165 -3.17 -5.89 9.10
N VAL A 166 -2.97 -6.78 8.11
CA VAL A 166 -2.71 -6.38 6.70
C VAL A 166 -4.00 -6.34 5.85
N SER A 167 -5.18 -6.39 6.48
CA SER A 167 -6.44 -6.26 5.73
C SER A 167 -6.56 -4.86 5.09
N SER A 168 -7.19 -4.77 3.91
CA SER A 168 -7.42 -3.50 3.20
C SER A 168 -8.07 -2.44 4.11
N ALA A 169 -9.00 -2.86 5.00
CA ALA A 169 -9.63 -1.96 5.97
C ALA A 169 -8.64 -1.44 7.04
N ALA A 170 -7.67 -2.25 7.45
CA ALA A 170 -6.64 -1.82 8.41
C ALA A 170 -5.64 -0.87 7.73
N LEU A 171 -5.18 -1.23 6.51
CA LEU A 171 -4.27 -0.41 5.73
C LEU A 171 -4.87 0.95 5.37
N ALA A 172 -6.15 0.98 4.95
CA ALA A 172 -6.85 2.24 4.68
C ALA A 172 -6.86 3.17 5.91
N ARG A 173 -7.13 2.64 7.11
CA ARG A 173 -7.08 3.44 8.35
C ARG A 173 -5.68 3.98 8.65
N LEU A 174 -4.63 3.17 8.44
CA LEU A 174 -3.24 3.63 8.63
C LEU A 174 -2.89 4.72 7.61
N ALA A 175 -3.28 4.54 6.37
CA ALA A 175 -3.08 5.52 5.30
C ALA A 175 -3.85 6.83 5.56
N GLU A 176 -5.07 6.76 6.09
CA GLU A 176 -5.85 7.94 6.52
C GLU A 176 -5.15 8.73 7.63
N ARG A 177 -4.51 8.04 8.59
CA ARG A 177 -3.75 8.70 9.67
C ARG A 177 -2.59 9.57 9.17
N ILE A 178 -1.98 9.19 8.07
CA ILE A 178 -0.91 9.97 7.41
C ILE A 178 -1.46 10.89 6.30
N GLY A 179 -2.78 10.88 6.06
CA GLY A 179 -3.44 11.69 5.04
C GLY A 179 -3.04 11.31 3.61
N LEU A 180 -2.74 10.03 3.35
CA LEU A 180 -2.22 9.55 2.06
C LEU A 180 -3.15 9.90 0.89
N GLY A 181 -4.46 9.84 1.10
CA GLY A 181 -5.46 10.16 0.10
C GLY A 181 -5.33 11.56 -0.50
N GLU A 182 -4.77 12.54 0.24
CA GLU A 182 -4.54 13.91 -0.24
C GLU A 182 -3.53 13.95 -1.39
N PHE A 183 -2.59 13.00 -1.42
CA PHE A 183 -1.45 12.96 -2.33
C PHE A 183 -1.65 12.01 -3.51
N LEU A 184 -2.76 11.26 -3.57
CA LEU A 184 -3.05 10.34 -4.67
C LEU A 184 -3.09 11.09 -6.02
N ILE A 185 -2.46 10.51 -7.03
CA ILE A 185 -2.47 10.99 -8.40
C ILE A 185 -3.48 10.14 -9.19
N LEU A 186 -4.67 10.71 -9.36
CA LEU A 186 -5.82 10.05 -9.98
C LEU A 186 -6.12 10.62 -11.37
N GLY A 187 -6.73 9.83 -12.23
CA GLY A 187 -7.39 10.32 -13.42
C GLY A 187 -8.65 11.13 -13.06
N ARG A 188 -9.06 12.02 -13.97
CA ARG A 188 -10.24 12.92 -13.76
C ARG A 188 -11.54 12.18 -13.48
N GLY A 189 -11.71 11.00 -14.11
CA GLY A 189 -12.87 10.15 -13.89
C GLY A 189 -12.92 9.61 -12.47
N GLU A 190 -11.81 9.05 -11.99
CA GLU A 190 -11.68 8.49 -10.65
C GLU A 190 -11.75 9.58 -9.57
N GLU A 191 -11.15 10.75 -9.81
CA GLU A 191 -11.25 11.91 -8.93
C GLU A 191 -12.70 12.33 -8.71
N LYS A 192 -13.51 12.46 -9.79
CA LYS A 192 -14.93 12.82 -9.73
C LYS A 192 -15.79 11.83 -8.94
N THR A 193 -15.41 10.56 -8.95
CA THR A 193 -16.13 9.50 -8.20
C THR A 193 -15.65 9.33 -6.76
N GLY A 194 -14.79 10.25 -6.30
CA GLY A 194 -14.29 10.28 -4.92
C GLY A 194 -13.22 9.23 -4.64
N GLY A 195 -12.41 8.87 -5.64
CA GLY A 195 -11.33 7.88 -5.58
C GLY A 195 -10.39 8.08 -4.39
N ARG A 196 -10.08 9.35 -4.03
CA ARG A 196 -9.25 9.69 -2.86
C ARG A 196 -9.76 9.16 -1.52
N ARG A 197 -11.01 8.72 -1.43
CA ARG A 197 -11.65 8.19 -0.22
C ARG A 197 -12.06 6.74 -0.34
N LYS A 198 -11.77 6.09 -1.48
CA LYS A 198 -12.05 4.67 -1.65
C LYS A 198 -11.00 3.84 -0.90
N HIS A 199 -11.44 3.05 0.06
CA HIS A 199 -10.56 2.27 0.92
C HIS A 199 -9.62 1.35 0.15
N ALA A 200 -10.08 0.72 -0.94
CA ALA A 200 -9.22 -0.12 -1.77
C ALA A 200 -8.05 0.68 -2.37
N ILE A 201 -8.35 1.80 -3.07
CA ILE A 201 -7.32 2.63 -3.71
C ILE A 201 -6.30 3.15 -2.69
N ILE A 202 -6.78 3.54 -1.49
CA ILE A 202 -5.91 4.05 -0.42
C ILE A 202 -5.03 2.92 0.15
N ALA A 203 -5.58 1.72 0.31
CA ALA A 203 -4.83 0.55 0.81
C ALA A 203 -3.75 0.11 -0.19
N ASP A 204 -4.10 0.00 -1.48
CA ASP A 204 -3.18 -0.36 -2.56
C ASP A 204 -2.03 0.65 -2.66
N CYS A 205 -2.36 1.95 -2.55
CA CYS A 205 -1.36 3.02 -2.51
C CYS A 205 -0.48 2.96 -1.25
N TYR A 206 -1.02 2.52 -0.11
CA TYR A 206 -0.22 2.37 1.12
C TYR A 206 0.81 1.25 0.98
N GLU A 207 0.45 0.14 0.36
CA GLU A 207 1.39 -0.94 0.03
C GLU A 207 2.44 -0.44 -0.98
N ALA A 208 2.02 0.27 -2.02
CA ALA A 208 2.95 0.87 -2.98
C ALA A 208 3.92 1.87 -2.31
N LEU A 209 3.48 2.64 -1.32
CA LEU A 209 4.34 3.52 -0.53
C LEU A 209 5.40 2.73 0.26
N ILE A 210 5.04 1.58 0.83
CA ILE A 210 6.01 0.68 1.49
C ILE A 210 7.06 0.20 0.50
N ALA A 211 6.64 -0.19 -0.72
CA ALA A 211 7.58 -0.57 -1.78
C ALA A 211 8.50 0.60 -2.16
N ALA A 212 7.97 1.82 -2.26
CA ALA A 212 8.78 3.00 -2.57
C ALA A 212 9.87 3.23 -1.53
N ILE A 213 9.54 3.16 -0.23
CA ILE A 213 10.52 3.29 0.86
C ILE A 213 11.56 2.16 0.78
N TYR A 214 11.12 0.93 0.49
CA TYR A 214 12.01 -0.22 0.34
C TYR A 214 12.96 -0.06 -0.85
N LEU A 215 12.47 0.38 -1.99
CA LEU A 215 13.29 0.57 -3.20
C LEU A 215 14.30 1.71 -3.04
N ASP A 216 13.94 2.77 -2.32
CA ASP A 216 14.79 3.93 -2.10
C ASP A 216 15.83 3.70 -0.98
N GLY A 217 15.42 3.07 0.11
CA GLY A 217 16.25 2.97 1.33
C GLY A 217 16.61 1.55 1.77
N GLY A 218 16.04 0.53 1.15
CA GLY A 218 16.20 -0.87 1.56
C GLY A 218 15.25 -1.28 2.68
N ILE A 219 15.50 -2.49 3.22
CA ILE A 219 14.59 -3.12 4.18
C ILE A 219 14.52 -2.39 5.53
N GLU A 220 15.61 -1.81 6.01
CA GLU A 220 15.64 -1.21 7.34
C GLU A 220 14.74 0.04 7.47
N PRO A 221 14.77 1.03 6.55
CA PRO A 221 13.79 2.12 6.57
C PRO A 221 12.34 1.65 6.39
N ALA A 222 12.09 0.67 5.51
CA ALA A 222 10.75 0.12 5.32
C ALA A 222 10.25 -0.56 6.61
N ARG A 223 11.10 -1.35 7.26
CA ARG A 223 10.83 -1.97 8.57
C ARG A 223 10.49 -0.90 9.62
N ALA A 224 11.34 0.11 9.78
CA ALA A 224 11.12 1.17 10.76
C ALA A 224 9.80 1.92 10.52
N PHE A 225 9.44 2.16 9.26
CA PHE A 225 8.15 2.75 8.90
C PHE A 225 6.98 1.83 9.31
N ILE A 226 7.03 0.55 8.92
CA ILE A 226 5.97 -0.42 9.20
C ILE A 226 5.81 -0.59 10.73
N GLU A 227 6.89 -0.85 11.46
CA GLU A 227 6.86 -1.03 12.92
C GLU A 227 6.22 0.17 13.61
N LYS A 228 6.63 1.40 13.26
CA LYS A 228 6.04 2.63 13.79
C LYS A 228 4.55 2.76 13.51
N GLN A 229 4.10 2.39 12.30
CA GLN A 229 2.69 2.54 11.94
C GLN A 229 1.80 1.47 12.59
N PHE A 230 2.33 0.26 12.78
CA PHE A 230 1.58 -0.87 13.31
C PHE A 230 1.70 -1.04 14.83
N ASP A 231 2.60 -0.32 15.51
CA ASP A 231 2.87 -0.44 16.95
C ASP A 231 1.58 -0.43 17.79
N ALA A 232 0.72 0.56 17.59
CA ALA A 232 -0.55 0.66 18.33
C ALA A 232 -1.51 -0.51 18.05
N LEU A 233 -1.51 -1.07 16.84
CA LEU A 233 -2.36 -2.21 16.47
C LEU A 233 -1.83 -3.51 17.09
N VAL A 234 -0.53 -3.69 17.11
CA VAL A 234 0.14 -4.85 17.73
C VAL A 234 -0.03 -4.80 19.25
N GLU A 235 0.11 -3.63 19.87
CA GLU A 235 -0.11 -3.45 21.31
C GLU A 235 -1.58 -3.69 21.69
N GLU A 236 -2.53 -3.23 20.89
CA GLU A 236 -3.94 -3.55 21.10
C GLU A 236 -4.19 -5.05 20.99
N ALA A 237 -3.60 -5.73 20.00
CA ALA A 237 -3.70 -7.18 19.85
C ALA A 237 -3.12 -7.92 21.07
N ARG A 238 -2.00 -7.44 21.61
CA ARG A 238 -1.38 -7.99 22.83
C ARG A 238 -2.30 -7.83 24.03
N ARG A 239 -2.87 -6.63 24.24
CA ARG A 239 -3.75 -6.33 25.37
C ARG A 239 -5.06 -7.10 25.34
N THR A 240 -5.63 -7.33 24.17
CA THR A 240 -6.91 -8.02 23.98
C THR A 240 -6.77 -9.54 23.89
N GLY A 241 -5.55 -10.07 23.97
CA GLY A 241 -5.30 -11.51 23.79
C GLY A 241 -5.54 -11.92 22.34
N ALA A 242 -4.68 -11.42 21.46
CA ALA A 242 -4.56 -11.68 20.03
C ALA A 242 -5.66 -12.51 19.37
N GLY A 243 -6.69 -11.87 18.88
CA GLY A 243 -7.75 -12.50 18.10
C GLY A 243 -9.16 -12.03 18.39
N ALA A 244 -9.39 -11.33 19.51
CA ALA A 244 -10.74 -11.02 19.96
C ALA A 244 -11.38 -9.77 19.33
N SER A 245 -10.60 -8.83 18.71
CA SER A 245 -11.16 -7.51 18.40
C SER A 245 -11.15 -7.08 16.93
N PHE A 246 -10.34 -7.68 16.04
CA PHE A 246 -10.23 -7.13 14.68
C PHE A 246 -11.12 -7.77 13.61
N THR A 247 -11.47 -9.01 13.77
CA THR A 247 -12.61 -9.70 13.20
C THR A 247 -12.80 -10.93 14.07
N ALA A 248 -13.52 -10.79 15.18
CA ALA A 248 -13.77 -11.91 16.06
C ALA A 248 -14.48 -13.01 15.27
N ASP A 249 -13.70 -13.93 14.70
CA ASP A 249 -14.25 -15.17 14.17
C ASP A 249 -14.54 -16.11 15.35
N TRP A 250 -15.49 -15.65 16.17
CA TRP A 250 -15.96 -16.41 17.31
C TRP A 250 -16.48 -17.79 16.90
N LYS A 251 -16.92 -17.93 15.65
CA LYS A 251 -17.34 -19.20 15.10
C LYS A 251 -16.19 -20.18 14.99
N SER A 252 -15.07 -19.75 14.43
CA SER A 252 -13.85 -20.58 14.37
C SER A 252 -13.25 -20.81 15.74
N ALA A 253 -13.24 -19.80 16.61
CA ALA A 253 -12.76 -19.93 17.98
C ALA A 253 -13.58 -20.95 18.78
N LEU A 254 -14.91 -20.93 18.65
CA LEU A 254 -15.80 -21.92 19.29
C LEU A 254 -15.56 -23.33 18.74
N GLN A 255 -15.39 -23.45 17.43
CA GLN A 255 -15.09 -24.74 16.80
C GLN A 255 -13.75 -25.31 17.31
N GLU A 256 -12.68 -24.53 17.33
CA GLU A 256 -11.36 -24.95 17.87
C GLU A 256 -11.45 -25.32 19.35
N TRP A 257 -12.20 -24.53 20.13
CA TRP A 257 -12.41 -24.78 21.56
C TRP A 257 -13.15 -26.13 21.81
N LEU A 258 -14.19 -26.41 21.04
CA LEU A 258 -14.92 -27.67 21.12
C LEU A 258 -14.07 -28.85 20.65
N GLN A 259 -13.37 -28.72 19.51
CA GLN A 259 -12.50 -29.79 18.99
C GLN A 259 -11.36 -30.11 19.95
N SER A 260 -10.73 -29.12 20.59
CA SER A 260 -9.68 -29.34 21.58
C SER A 260 -10.15 -30.16 22.81
N ARG A 261 -11.44 -30.26 23.01
CA ARG A 261 -12.12 -31.00 24.10
C ARG A 261 -12.85 -32.27 23.63
N GLY A 262 -12.65 -32.62 22.35
CA GLY A 262 -13.29 -33.81 21.75
C GLY A 262 -14.81 -33.69 21.59
N ARG A 263 -15.35 -32.45 21.62
CA ARG A 263 -16.79 -32.20 21.46
C ARG A 263 -17.16 -32.01 19.98
N GLY A 264 -18.46 -32.21 19.68
CA GLY A 264 -19.01 -32.07 18.33
C GLY A 264 -18.93 -30.64 17.79
N LEU A 265 -19.03 -30.51 16.48
CA LEU A 265 -19.00 -29.19 15.80
C LEU A 265 -20.24 -28.37 16.16
N PRO A 266 -20.13 -27.04 16.32
CA PRO A 266 -21.25 -26.16 16.59
C PRO A 266 -22.14 -26.02 15.36
N ALA A 267 -23.45 -26.12 15.52
CA ALA A 267 -24.47 -25.79 14.53
C ALA A 267 -25.06 -24.41 14.84
N TYR A 268 -25.40 -23.65 13.82
CA TYR A 268 -25.98 -22.31 13.94
C TYR A 268 -27.38 -22.32 13.34
N ARG A 269 -28.39 -21.98 14.12
CA ARG A 269 -29.80 -21.94 13.71
C ARG A 269 -30.31 -20.51 13.79
N LEU A 270 -31.05 -20.07 12.78
CA LEU A 270 -31.81 -18.83 12.87
C LEU A 270 -33.02 -19.06 13.77
N ALA A 271 -33.00 -18.44 14.94
CA ALA A 271 -34.07 -18.57 15.92
C ALA A 271 -35.23 -17.57 15.67
N GLY A 272 -34.93 -16.43 15.03
CA GLY A 272 -35.93 -15.42 14.69
C GLY A 272 -35.38 -14.23 13.90
N GLU A 273 -36.31 -13.46 13.35
CA GLU A 273 -36.07 -12.17 12.72
C GLU A 273 -36.96 -11.14 13.45
N LEU A 274 -36.38 -10.03 13.87
CA LEU A 274 -37.01 -8.97 14.65
C LEU A 274 -36.98 -7.63 13.94
N GLY A 275 -37.99 -6.81 14.11
CA GLY A 275 -38.06 -5.45 13.60
C GLY A 275 -38.66 -5.35 12.20
N PRO A 276 -38.95 -4.10 11.74
CA PRO A 276 -39.47 -3.81 10.40
C PRO A 276 -38.37 -3.99 9.33
N ASP A 277 -38.76 -4.19 8.07
CA ASP A 277 -37.86 -4.55 6.97
C ASP A 277 -36.63 -3.62 6.81
N HIS A 278 -36.76 -2.35 7.14
CA HIS A 278 -35.69 -1.35 7.07
C HIS A 278 -34.77 -1.32 8.32
N ARG A 279 -35.09 -2.09 9.37
CA ARG A 279 -34.32 -2.23 10.62
C ARG A 279 -34.36 -3.66 11.15
N LYS A 280 -34.26 -4.61 10.25
CA LYS A 280 -34.33 -6.04 10.58
C LYS A 280 -33.11 -6.45 11.39
N SER A 281 -33.32 -7.14 12.50
CA SER A 281 -32.30 -7.85 13.27
C SER A 281 -32.55 -9.34 13.24
N PHE A 282 -31.51 -10.13 13.43
CA PHE A 282 -31.54 -11.58 13.35
C PHE A 282 -31.10 -12.15 14.68
N VAL A 283 -31.83 -13.14 15.17
CA VAL A 283 -31.43 -13.92 16.35
C VAL A 283 -30.92 -15.28 15.89
N VAL A 284 -29.66 -15.58 16.24
CA VAL A 284 -28.99 -16.85 15.92
C VAL A 284 -28.68 -17.59 17.21
N GLU A 285 -28.97 -18.88 17.21
CA GLU A 285 -28.71 -19.82 18.27
C GLU A 285 -27.54 -20.74 17.91
N VAL A 286 -26.68 -21.01 18.89
CA VAL A 286 -25.59 -22.00 18.78
C VAL A 286 -26.03 -23.28 19.44
N VAL A 287 -25.98 -24.38 18.71
CA VAL A 287 -26.32 -25.73 19.18
C VAL A 287 -25.08 -26.61 19.09
N VAL A 288 -24.76 -27.31 20.17
CA VAL A 288 -23.65 -28.29 20.25
C VAL A 288 -24.24 -29.61 20.77
N GLU A 289 -24.02 -30.70 20.04
CA GLU A 289 -24.51 -32.04 20.40
C GLU A 289 -26.03 -32.11 20.67
N GLY A 290 -26.78 -31.24 19.96
CA GLY A 290 -28.24 -31.17 20.11
C GLY A 290 -28.72 -30.19 21.19
N GLU A 291 -27.88 -29.70 22.06
CA GLU A 291 -28.21 -28.72 23.10
C GLU A 291 -27.99 -27.29 22.65
N SER A 292 -28.92 -26.41 22.95
CA SER A 292 -28.77 -24.96 22.76
C SER A 292 -27.86 -24.37 23.84
N ILE A 293 -26.71 -23.88 23.43
CA ILE A 293 -25.70 -23.35 24.34
C ILE A 293 -25.91 -21.86 24.60
N ALA A 294 -26.09 -21.07 23.53
CA ALA A 294 -26.27 -19.62 23.59
C ALA A 294 -27.03 -19.09 22.39
N SER A 295 -27.60 -17.89 22.52
CA SER A 295 -28.21 -17.16 21.42
C SER A 295 -27.82 -15.68 21.49
N ALA A 296 -27.77 -15.00 20.34
CA ALA A 296 -27.51 -13.57 20.28
C ALA A 296 -28.18 -12.92 19.07
N GLU A 297 -28.38 -11.62 19.18
CA GLU A 297 -28.95 -10.76 18.14
C GLU A 297 -27.84 -10.01 17.39
N GLY A 298 -28.07 -9.72 16.10
CA GLY A 298 -27.22 -8.91 15.27
C GLY A 298 -27.96 -8.31 14.09
N ARG A 299 -27.39 -7.25 13.48
CA ARG A 299 -27.97 -6.57 12.31
C ARG A 299 -27.90 -7.40 11.03
N SER A 300 -27.13 -8.47 11.04
CA SER A 300 -27.06 -9.47 9.97
C SER A 300 -26.98 -10.86 10.57
N LYS A 301 -27.35 -11.89 9.79
CA LYS A 301 -27.21 -13.30 10.22
C LYS A 301 -25.76 -13.65 10.58
N LYS A 302 -24.78 -13.03 9.89
CA LYS A 302 -23.34 -13.21 10.16
C LYS A 302 -22.96 -12.61 11.52
N GLU A 303 -23.38 -11.38 11.79
CA GLU A 303 -23.11 -10.68 13.05
C GLU A 303 -23.77 -11.41 14.24
N ALA A 304 -25.04 -11.80 14.12
CA ALA A 304 -25.73 -12.56 15.12
C ALA A 304 -25.05 -13.90 15.43
N ALA A 305 -24.58 -14.63 14.39
CA ALA A 305 -23.86 -15.88 14.56
C ALA A 305 -22.50 -15.70 15.27
N GLN A 306 -21.77 -14.63 15.00
CA GLN A 306 -20.54 -14.32 15.71
C GLN A 306 -20.78 -13.96 17.18
N ALA A 307 -21.80 -13.16 17.45
CA ALA A 307 -22.20 -12.80 18.82
C ALA A 307 -22.66 -14.04 19.62
N ALA A 308 -23.43 -14.93 19.00
CA ALA A 308 -23.88 -16.17 19.62
C ALA A 308 -22.69 -17.12 19.92
N ALA A 309 -21.73 -17.22 19.01
CA ALA A 309 -20.52 -18.01 19.24
C ALA A 309 -19.70 -17.48 20.40
N LYS A 310 -19.57 -16.14 20.52
CA LYS A 310 -18.91 -15.49 21.66
C LYS A 310 -19.58 -15.87 22.97
N ALA A 311 -20.91 -15.68 23.06
CA ALA A 311 -21.66 -15.99 24.24
C ALA A 311 -21.57 -17.49 24.62
N ALA A 312 -21.50 -18.38 23.60
CA ALA A 312 -21.28 -19.79 23.81
C ALA A 312 -19.93 -20.12 24.45
N ILE A 313 -18.84 -19.49 23.96
CA ILE A 313 -17.49 -19.66 24.54
C ILE A 313 -17.50 -19.17 25.99
N GLU A 314 -18.02 -17.99 26.25
CA GLU A 314 -18.10 -17.43 27.60
C GLU A 314 -18.84 -18.36 28.56
N LYS A 315 -19.99 -18.91 28.15
CA LYS A 315 -20.78 -19.84 28.94
C LYS A 315 -20.09 -21.19 29.17
N LEU A 316 -19.37 -21.70 28.18
CA LEU A 316 -18.69 -22.99 28.26
C LEU A 316 -17.33 -22.90 29.00
N SER A 317 -16.78 -21.70 29.18
CA SER A 317 -15.52 -21.43 29.87
C SER A 317 -15.71 -21.05 31.33
N ALA A 318 -16.95 -20.74 31.76
CA ALA A 318 -17.32 -20.43 33.13
C ALA A 318 -17.53 -21.72 33.93
#